data_452a0ed1a77f114991cf1b17decedb5f
#
_entry.id   452a0ed1a77f114991cf1b17decedb5f
#
_cell.length_a   1.000
_cell.length_b   1.000
_cell.length_c   1.000
_cell.angle_alpha   90.00
_cell.angle_beta   90.00
_cell.angle_gamma   90.00
#
_symmetry.space_group_name_H-M   'P 1'
#
loop_
_entity.id
_entity.type
_entity.pdbx_description
1 polymer ?
#
loop_
_entity_poly.entity_id
_entity_poly.type
_entity_poly.pdbx_seq_one_letter_code
_entity_poly.pdbx_strand_id
1 'polypeptide(L)'
;FETINNRGIPLSAIDIIKNNLLAELDKRPDYGIDRAFDEWKDLIDLLPDPAVQERFLRQLYNVFKYLKRVEVKGCTRATRSNLITIYDTLLRKRPVWLFQALQAKGKTYSALINPAVAKAEWGEATASTLQDLQRLGAAPAYAFLLWVSQVAQSQDWDEAEALEQLAALLTKWFFWRNLTDMPPTRELDPMFTELVGDLLKQIRSGTIAELDGFMQQTRDWLLARAAPEDVCEARLKGDVYLENYEATRFMLCKLEEAHQTRENKRDLWAHDANDRPVFTVEHILPKTENLGPGWVTMLEGDQKGTADAIRQRCAHQLGNLTLSGYNSKLGTMEFLKKRDRQNDKGDFIGYRNGLYLNADLASRDDWNEPAITARTDKML
;
A
#
# COMPACT_ATOMS: atom_id res chain seq x y z
N PHE A 1 -12.67 37.79 -1.06
CA PHE A 1 -12.30 36.61 -0.25
C PHE A 1 -10.78 36.38 -0.21
N GLU A 2 -10.08 36.47 -1.33
CA GLU A 2 -8.61 36.30 -1.37
C GLU A 2 -7.83 37.33 -0.56
N THR A 3 -8.37 38.53 -0.40
CA THR A 3 -7.74 39.67 0.32
C THR A 3 -7.94 39.65 1.83
N ILE A 4 -8.87 38.87 2.37
CA ILE A 4 -9.17 38.82 3.82
C ILE A 4 -8.25 37.83 4.56
N ASN A 5 -7.59 36.92 3.87
CA ASN A 5 -6.82 35.81 4.48
C ASN A 5 -5.33 36.11 4.69
N ASN A 6 -4.94 37.36 4.76
CA ASN A 6 -3.53 37.76 4.92
C ASN A 6 -2.96 37.59 6.36
N ARG A 7 -3.68 36.91 7.25
CA ARG A 7 -3.27 36.62 8.64
C ARG A 7 -3.38 35.16 9.05
N GLY A 8 -3.61 34.25 8.09
CA GLY A 8 -3.80 32.81 8.37
C GLY A 8 -2.98 31.92 7.45
N ILE A 9 -3.11 30.62 7.65
CA ILE A 9 -2.55 29.57 6.79
C ILE A 9 -3.02 29.83 5.35
N PRO A 10 -2.11 29.79 4.34
CA PRO A 10 -2.50 29.94 2.94
C PRO A 10 -3.60 28.93 2.57
N LEU A 11 -4.60 29.38 1.80
CA LEU A 11 -5.65 28.48 1.28
C LEU A 11 -5.02 27.32 0.54
N SER A 12 -5.49 26.11 0.84
CA SER A 12 -5.09 24.91 0.10
C SER A 12 -5.64 24.96 -1.34
N ALA A 13 -5.04 24.17 -2.23
CA ALA A 13 -5.55 24.03 -3.60
C ALA A 13 -7.02 23.57 -3.61
N ILE A 14 -7.40 22.72 -2.64
CA ILE A 14 -8.78 22.24 -2.46
C ILE A 14 -9.74 23.39 -2.10
N ASP A 15 -9.35 24.28 -1.20
CA ASP A 15 -10.19 25.42 -0.82
C ASP A 15 -10.40 26.37 -1.99
N ILE A 16 -9.37 26.61 -2.78
CA ILE A 16 -9.47 27.46 -3.98
C ILE A 16 -10.38 26.82 -5.03
N ILE A 17 -10.23 25.53 -5.30
CA ILE A 17 -11.08 24.79 -6.25
C ILE A 17 -12.53 24.79 -5.77
N LYS A 18 -12.78 24.57 -4.47
CA LYS A 18 -14.11 24.67 -3.86
C LYS A 18 -14.74 26.03 -4.11
N ASN A 19 -14.02 27.09 -3.77
CA ASN A 19 -14.54 28.46 -3.90
C ASN A 19 -14.88 28.80 -5.36
N ASN A 20 -14.01 28.39 -6.31
CA ASN A 20 -14.26 28.58 -7.74
C ASN A 20 -15.46 27.73 -8.22
N LEU A 21 -15.61 26.50 -7.73
CA LEU A 21 -16.77 25.65 -8.03
C LEU A 21 -18.07 26.31 -7.57
N LEU A 22 -18.14 26.73 -6.29
CA LEU A 22 -19.31 27.37 -5.73
C LEU A 22 -19.67 28.63 -6.50
N ALA A 23 -18.67 29.47 -6.84
CA ALA A 23 -18.88 30.69 -7.62
C ALA A 23 -19.39 30.42 -9.05
N GLU A 24 -18.98 29.33 -9.69
CA GLU A 24 -19.48 28.97 -11.02
C GLU A 24 -20.87 28.32 -10.98
N LEU A 25 -21.21 27.61 -9.91
CA LEU A 25 -22.54 27.02 -9.70
C LEU A 25 -23.58 28.09 -9.31
N ASP A 26 -23.21 29.07 -8.51
CA ASP A 26 -24.09 30.21 -8.11
C ASP A 26 -24.57 31.02 -9.30
N LYS A 27 -23.83 31.06 -10.42
CA LYS A 27 -24.27 31.69 -11.68
C LYS A 27 -25.38 30.91 -12.40
N ARG A 28 -25.74 29.72 -11.91
CA ARG A 28 -26.74 28.85 -12.54
C ARG A 28 -28.08 28.96 -11.82
N PRO A 29 -29.15 29.30 -12.52
CA PRO A 29 -30.47 29.47 -11.90
C PRO A 29 -31.06 28.19 -11.31
N ASP A 30 -30.62 27.04 -11.82
CA ASP A 30 -31.06 25.70 -11.45
C ASP A 30 -30.21 25.04 -10.36
N TYR A 31 -29.15 25.74 -9.86
CA TYR A 31 -28.25 25.19 -8.87
C TYR A 31 -28.03 26.13 -7.70
N GLY A 32 -28.74 25.90 -6.56
CA GLY A 32 -28.59 26.72 -5.37
C GLY A 32 -27.23 26.56 -4.68
N ILE A 33 -26.67 27.68 -4.19
CA ILE A 33 -25.36 27.69 -3.54
C ILE A 33 -25.31 26.83 -2.27
N ASP A 34 -26.39 26.84 -1.48
CA ASP A 34 -26.47 26.02 -0.25
C ASP A 34 -26.39 24.51 -0.59
N ARG A 35 -27.14 24.10 -1.60
CA ARG A 35 -27.08 22.72 -2.11
C ARG A 35 -25.69 22.37 -2.61
N ALA A 36 -25.04 23.24 -3.36
CA ALA A 36 -23.68 23.01 -3.85
C ALA A 36 -22.67 22.87 -2.70
N PHE A 37 -22.85 23.64 -1.64
CA PHE A 37 -22.02 23.60 -0.44
C PHE A 37 -22.20 22.27 0.32
N ASP A 38 -23.43 21.84 0.53
CA ASP A 38 -23.73 20.57 1.21
C ASP A 38 -23.19 19.38 0.41
N GLU A 39 -23.44 19.34 -0.89
CA GLU A 39 -22.92 18.30 -1.78
C GLU A 39 -21.39 18.30 -1.85
N TRP A 40 -20.71 19.45 -1.77
CA TRP A 40 -19.26 19.50 -1.66
C TRP A 40 -18.76 18.95 -0.32
N LYS A 41 -19.46 19.28 0.77
CA LYS A 41 -19.14 18.74 2.09
C LYS A 41 -19.24 17.23 2.09
N ASP A 42 -20.33 16.67 1.55
CA ASP A 42 -20.50 15.22 1.40
C ASP A 42 -19.34 14.58 0.63
N LEU A 43 -18.87 15.21 -0.45
CA LEU A 43 -17.71 14.73 -1.21
C LEU A 43 -16.43 14.73 -0.36
N ILE A 44 -16.18 15.78 0.40
CA ILE A 44 -14.95 15.90 1.21
C ILE A 44 -15.00 14.96 2.42
N ASP A 45 -16.17 14.74 3.01
CA ASP A 45 -16.35 13.79 4.12
C ASP A 45 -16.06 12.32 3.70
N LEU A 46 -16.15 12.02 2.40
CA LEU A 46 -15.69 10.72 1.84
C LEU A 46 -14.16 10.59 1.78
N LEU A 47 -13.42 11.70 1.83
CA LEU A 47 -11.98 11.76 1.61
C LEU A 47 -11.30 12.33 2.87
N PRO A 48 -10.74 11.48 3.75
CA PRO A 48 -10.52 11.79 5.18
C PRO A 48 -9.50 12.91 5.46
N ASP A 49 -8.61 13.22 4.54
CA ASP A 49 -7.59 14.24 4.77
C ASP A 49 -7.26 15.06 3.49
N PRO A 50 -6.71 16.29 3.65
CA PRO A 50 -6.36 17.15 2.53
C PRO A 50 -5.36 16.54 1.53
N ALA A 51 -4.47 15.67 1.98
CA ALA A 51 -3.49 15.02 1.10
C ALA A 51 -4.18 13.98 0.20
N VAL A 52 -5.15 13.25 0.75
CA VAL A 52 -6.00 12.32 -0.02
C VAL A 52 -6.87 13.09 -1.03
N GLN A 53 -7.48 14.19 -0.61
CA GLN A 53 -8.31 15.06 -1.46
C GLN A 53 -7.50 15.60 -2.66
N GLU A 54 -6.30 16.16 -2.40
CA GLU A 54 -5.41 16.65 -3.46
C GLU A 54 -4.98 15.52 -4.40
N ARG A 55 -4.63 14.36 -3.84
CA ARG A 55 -4.25 13.18 -4.62
C ARG A 55 -5.39 12.73 -5.52
N PHE A 56 -6.61 12.63 -4.99
CA PHE A 56 -7.80 12.28 -5.77
C PHE A 56 -7.97 13.20 -6.98
N LEU A 57 -7.94 14.52 -6.78
CA LEU A 57 -8.08 15.47 -7.88
C LEU A 57 -6.97 15.32 -8.94
N ARG A 58 -5.72 15.16 -8.53
CA ARG A 58 -4.59 14.94 -9.47
C ARG A 58 -4.76 13.64 -10.25
N GLN A 59 -5.07 12.57 -9.56
CA GLN A 59 -5.25 11.24 -10.15
C GLN A 59 -6.44 11.21 -11.09
N LEU A 60 -7.57 11.80 -10.71
CA LEU A 60 -8.75 11.91 -11.54
C LEU A 60 -8.43 12.56 -12.89
N TYR A 61 -7.78 13.73 -12.89
CA TYR A 61 -7.37 14.37 -14.13
C TYR A 61 -6.43 13.49 -14.95
N ASN A 62 -5.42 12.90 -14.34
CA ASN A 62 -4.37 12.15 -15.04
C ASN A 62 -4.91 10.94 -15.80
N VAL A 63 -5.92 10.27 -15.29
CA VAL A 63 -6.51 9.08 -15.96
C VAL A 63 -7.68 9.41 -16.89
N PHE A 64 -8.38 10.50 -16.63
CA PHE A 64 -9.54 10.91 -17.45
C PHE A 64 -9.23 11.99 -18.50
N LYS A 65 -8.00 12.54 -18.53
CA LYS A 65 -7.60 13.55 -19.51
C LYS A 65 -7.74 13.12 -20.99
N TYR A 66 -7.75 11.82 -21.25
CA TYR A 66 -7.97 11.26 -22.58
C TYR A 66 -9.42 11.41 -23.08
N LEU A 67 -10.35 11.76 -22.21
CA LEU A 67 -11.68 12.17 -22.60
C LEU A 67 -11.63 13.62 -23.10
N LYS A 68 -12.10 13.88 -24.32
CA LYS A 68 -12.12 15.22 -24.94
C LYS A 68 -12.76 16.31 -24.04
N ARG A 69 -13.63 15.92 -23.10
CA ARG A 69 -14.30 16.84 -22.18
C ARG A 69 -13.42 17.29 -21.00
N VAL A 70 -12.37 16.54 -20.68
CA VAL A 70 -11.49 16.75 -19.52
C VAL A 70 -10.16 17.34 -19.93
N GLU A 71 -9.77 17.19 -21.20
CA GLU A 71 -8.49 17.68 -21.68
C GLU A 71 -8.35 19.21 -21.54
N VAL A 72 -7.28 19.64 -20.86
CA VAL A 72 -6.88 21.05 -20.74
C VAL A 72 -5.61 21.29 -21.57
N LYS A 73 -5.70 22.16 -22.58
CA LYS A 73 -4.60 22.46 -23.49
C LYS A 73 -3.34 22.89 -22.70
N GLY A 74 -2.21 22.26 -22.99
CA GLY A 74 -0.94 22.56 -22.33
C GLY A 74 -0.73 21.86 -20.99
N CYS A 75 -1.74 21.16 -20.45
CA CYS A 75 -1.63 20.42 -19.19
C CYS A 75 -1.64 18.90 -19.46
N THR A 76 -0.49 18.34 -19.80
CA THR A 76 -0.36 16.90 -20.08
C THR A 76 -0.48 16.03 -18.83
N ARG A 77 -0.22 16.60 -17.63
CA ARG A 77 -0.35 15.93 -16.33
C ARG A 77 -0.70 16.95 -15.24
N ALA A 78 -1.59 16.56 -14.32
CA ALA A 78 -1.83 17.31 -13.11
C ALA A 78 -0.66 17.11 -12.12
N THR A 79 -0.18 18.21 -11.59
CA THR A 79 0.82 18.33 -10.53
C THR A 79 0.28 19.25 -9.45
N ARG A 80 0.92 19.34 -8.28
CA ARG A 80 0.53 20.31 -7.26
C ARG A 80 0.49 21.75 -7.78
N SER A 81 1.46 22.12 -8.62
CA SER A 81 1.63 23.51 -9.12
C SER A 81 0.60 23.93 -10.16
N ASN A 82 0.02 23.00 -10.93
CA ASN A 82 -0.96 23.34 -11.98
C ASN A 82 -2.38 22.88 -11.71
N LEU A 83 -2.64 22.25 -10.54
CA LEU A 83 -3.94 21.69 -10.19
C LEU A 83 -5.06 22.72 -10.23
N ILE A 84 -4.85 23.87 -9.61
CA ILE A 84 -5.82 24.99 -9.59
C ILE A 84 -6.14 25.43 -11.01
N THR A 85 -5.12 25.66 -11.86
CA THR A 85 -5.31 26.09 -13.25
C THR A 85 -6.13 25.08 -14.06
N ILE A 86 -5.88 23.78 -13.86
CA ILE A 86 -6.62 22.72 -14.54
C ILE A 86 -8.10 22.78 -14.14
N TYR A 87 -8.39 22.76 -12.84
CA TYR A 87 -9.76 22.72 -12.36
C TYR A 87 -10.52 24.02 -12.62
N ASP A 88 -9.88 25.18 -12.51
CA ASP A 88 -10.47 26.46 -12.92
C ASP A 88 -10.89 26.46 -14.39
N THR A 89 -10.02 25.94 -15.27
CA THR A 89 -10.34 25.82 -16.70
C THR A 89 -11.53 24.90 -16.97
N LEU A 90 -11.62 23.78 -16.25
CA LEU A 90 -12.73 22.83 -16.38
C LEU A 90 -14.05 23.38 -15.82
N LEU A 91 -13.99 24.05 -14.67
CA LEU A 91 -15.13 24.65 -14.00
C LEU A 91 -15.78 25.75 -14.85
N ARG A 92 -15.00 26.64 -15.45
CA ARG A 92 -15.52 27.68 -16.37
C ARG A 92 -16.26 27.10 -17.58
N LYS A 93 -15.84 25.93 -18.04
CA LYS A 93 -16.46 25.28 -19.22
C LYS A 93 -17.73 24.48 -18.86
N ARG A 94 -17.69 23.68 -17.79
CA ARG A 94 -18.72 22.68 -17.47
C ARG A 94 -18.84 22.42 -15.95
N PRO A 95 -19.21 23.42 -15.14
CA PRO A 95 -19.18 23.29 -13.68
C PRO A 95 -20.08 22.15 -13.17
N VAL A 96 -21.32 22.06 -13.63
CA VAL A 96 -22.28 21.02 -13.17
C VAL A 96 -21.81 19.63 -13.53
N TRP A 97 -21.41 19.42 -14.80
CA TRP A 97 -20.89 18.11 -15.23
C TRP A 97 -19.65 17.70 -14.45
N LEU A 98 -18.72 18.63 -14.25
CA LEU A 98 -17.49 18.34 -13.49
C LEU A 98 -17.81 17.97 -12.05
N PHE A 99 -18.73 18.71 -11.42
CA PHE A 99 -19.10 18.45 -10.02
C PHE A 99 -19.77 17.09 -9.86
N GLN A 100 -20.71 16.74 -10.73
CA GLN A 100 -21.31 15.41 -10.74
C GLN A 100 -20.27 14.30 -10.95
N ALA A 101 -19.30 14.52 -11.85
CA ALA A 101 -18.20 13.59 -12.06
C ALA A 101 -17.30 13.45 -10.80
N LEU A 102 -17.02 14.56 -10.11
CA LEU A 102 -16.26 14.55 -8.85
C LEU A 102 -16.99 13.76 -7.77
N GLN A 103 -18.30 13.95 -7.61
CA GLN A 103 -19.11 13.21 -6.63
C GLN A 103 -19.14 11.71 -6.93
N ALA A 104 -19.44 11.33 -8.17
CA ALA A 104 -19.50 9.94 -8.58
C ALA A 104 -18.13 9.24 -8.39
N LYS A 105 -17.05 9.86 -8.85
CA LYS A 105 -15.69 9.31 -8.74
C LYS A 105 -15.13 9.41 -7.33
N GLY A 106 -15.55 10.38 -6.52
CA GLY A 106 -15.21 10.46 -5.10
C GLY A 106 -15.77 9.30 -4.29
N LYS A 107 -17.01 8.87 -4.56
CA LYS A 107 -17.59 7.66 -3.95
C LYS A 107 -16.78 6.41 -4.30
N THR A 108 -16.47 6.18 -5.57
CA THR A 108 -15.64 5.06 -6.00
C THR A 108 -14.25 5.13 -5.38
N TYR A 109 -13.62 6.32 -5.36
CA TYR A 109 -12.30 6.50 -4.78
C TYR A 109 -12.30 6.25 -3.26
N SER A 110 -13.34 6.69 -2.55
CA SER A 110 -13.53 6.36 -1.13
C SER A 110 -13.61 4.86 -0.89
N ALA A 111 -14.34 4.14 -1.71
CA ALA A 111 -14.41 2.68 -1.63
C ALA A 111 -13.03 2.02 -1.88
N LEU A 112 -12.24 2.53 -2.83
CA LEU A 112 -10.87 2.01 -3.09
C LEU A 112 -9.92 2.18 -1.92
N ILE A 113 -10.10 3.20 -1.06
CA ILE A 113 -9.18 3.52 0.05
C ILE A 113 -9.72 3.18 1.43
N ASN A 114 -11.01 2.79 1.55
CA ASN A 114 -11.66 2.47 2.81
C ASN A 114 -12.21 1.03 2.76
N PRO A 115 -11.61 0.09 3.50
CA PRO A 115 -12.03 -1.32 3.47
C PRO A 115 -13.49 -1.56 3.86
N ALA A 116 -14.06 -0.76 4.78
CA ALA A 116 -15.47 -0.90 5.17
C ALA A 116 -16.42 -0.50 4.04
N VAL A 117 -16.08 0.56 3.30
CA VAL A 117 -16.85 1.01 2.13
C VAL A 117 -16.68 0.03 0.98
N ALA A 118 -15.45 -0.45 0.73
CA ALA A 118 -15.16 -1.48 -0.27
C ALA A 118 -15.98 -2.76 -0.04
N LYS A 119 -16.04 -3.21 1.23
CA LYS A 119 -16.82 -4.39 1.62
C LYS A 119 -18.30 -4.24 1.34
N ALA A 120 -18.86 -3.06 1.62
CA ALA A 120 -20.27 -2.77 1.36
C ALA A 120 -20.59 -2.68 -0.15
N GLU A 121 -19.66 -2.17 -0.95
CA GLU A 121 -19.84 -1.95 -2.39
C GLU A 121 -19.53 -3.19 -3.23
N TRP A 122 -18.40 -3.88 -2.94
CA TRP A 122 -17.84 -4.95 -3.78
C TRP A 122 -17.67 -6.29 -3.04
N GLY A 123 -18.02 -6.39 -1.76
CA GLY A 123 -17.90 -7.62 -0.98
C GLY A 123 -16.54 -7.78 -0.27
N GLU A 124 -16.47 -8.85 0.55
CA GLU A 124 -15.32 -9.12 1.43
C GLU A 124 -14.02 -9.41 0.68
N ALA A 125 -14.10 -10.19 -0.41
CA ALA A 125 -12.92 -10.61 -1.16
C ALA A 125 -12.19 -9.42 -1.79
N THR A 126 -12.93 -8.57 -2.50
CA THR A 126 -12.39 -7.34 -3.11
C THR A 126 -11.86 -6.38 -2.04
N ALA A 127 -12.59 -6.19 -0.94
CA ALA A 127 -12.15 -5.32 0.16
C ALA A 127 -10.85 -5.81 0.79
N SER A 128 -10.71 -7.11 1.04
CA SER A 128 -9.49 -7.71 1.59
C SER A 128 -8.29 -7.52 0.67
N THR A 129 -8.47 -7.72 -0.64
CA THR A 129 -7.40 -7.57 -1.63
C THR A 129 -6.97 -6.10 -1.78
N LEU A 130 -7.92 -5.16 -1.79
CA LEU A 130 -7.63 -3.71 -1.78
C LEU A 130 -6.90 -3.29 -0.50
N GLN A 131 -7.24 -3.88 0.65
CA GLN A 131 -6.54 -3.62 1.91
C GLN A 131 -5.09 -4.11 1.88
N ASP A 132 -4.82 -5.28 1.30
CA ASP A 132 -3.46 -5.77 1.11
C ASP A 132 -2.63 -4.83 0.22
N LEU A 133 -3.23 -4.34 -0.85
CA LEU A 133 -2.61 -3.36 -1.73
C LEU A 133 -2.31 -2.03 -0.99
N GLN A 134 -3.23 -1.58 -0.14
CA GLN A 134 -3.04 -0.39 0.69
C GLN A 134 -1.87 -0.54 1.67
N ARG A 135 -1.72 -1.71 2.29
CA ARG A 135 -0.62 -2.06 3.22
C ARG A 135 0.75 -1.94 2.57
N LEU A 136 0.85 -2.12 1.27
CA LEU A 136 2.08 -1.95 0.48
C LEU A 136 2.29 -0.51 -0.01
N GLY A 137 1.48 0.45 0.41
CA GLY A 137 1.65 1.86 0.03
C GLY A 137 1.39 2.15 -1.44
N ALA A 138 0.51 1.37 -2.09
CA ALA A 138 0.25 1.43 -3.53
C ALA A 138 -0.64 2.61 -3.98
N ALA A 139 -0.58 3.74 -3.27
CA ALA A 139 -1.37 4.93 -3.59
C ALA A 139 -1.27 5.41 -5.05
N PRO A 140 -0.13 5.29 -5.78
CA PRO A 140 -0.06 5.63 -7.20
C PRO A 140 -0.99 4.78 -8.08
N ALA A 141 -1.33 3.56 -7.70
CA ALA A 141 -2.19 2.66 -8.46
C ALA A 141 -3.70 3.00 -8.34
N TYR A 142 -4.12 3.81 -7.37
CA TYR A 142 -5.55 4.13 -7.21
C TYR A 142 -6.14 4.87 -8.40
N ALA A 143 -5.33 5.66 -9.11
CA ALA A 143 -5.74 6.26 -10.38
C ALA A 143 -6.15 5.19 -11.40
N PHE A 144 -5.33 4.15 -11.53
CA PHE A 144 -5.58 3.04 -12.45
C PHE A 144 -6.81 2.23 -12.02
N LEU A 145 -6.93 1.88 -10.74
CA LEU A 145 -8.12 1.20 -10.20
C LEU A 145 -9.41 2.01 -10.42
N LEU A 146 -9.37 3.33 -10.19
CA LEU A 146 -10.51 4.22 -10.45
C LEU A 146 -10.92 4.21 -11.93
N TRP A 147 -9.95 4.15 -12.83
CA TRP A 147 -10.22 4.06 -14.26
C TRP A 147 -10.78 2.69 -14.64
N VAL A 148 -10.26 1.59 -14.05
CA VAL A 148 -10.74 0.23 -14.32
C VAL A 148 -12.19 0.05 -13.85
N SER A 149 -12.57 0.57 -12.69
CA SER A 149 -13.98 0.63 -12.27
C SER A 149 -14.89 1.25 -13.34
N GLN A 150 -14.45 2.36 -13.96
CA GLN A 150 -15.20 2.98 -15.08
C GLN A 150 -15.22 2.12 -16.35
N VAL A 151 -14.10 1.43 -16.64
CA VAL A 151 -14.01 0.55 -17.83
C VAL A 151 -14.88 -0.66 -17.65
N ALA A 152 -14.86 -1.31 -16.49
CA ALA A 152 -15.70 -2.48 -16.21
C ALA A 152 -17.18 -2.18 -16.48
N GLN A 153 -17.70 -1.06 -15.95
CA GLN A 153 -19.07 -0.61 -16.23
C GLN A 153 -19.34 -0.37 -17.72
N SER A 154 -18.37 0.15 -18.49
CA SER A 154 -18.53 0.46 -19.91
C SER A 154 -18.37 -0.75 -20.83
N GLN A 155 -17.71 -1.79 -20.37
CA GLN A 155 -17.48 -3.06 -21.11
C GLN A 155 -18.41 -4.20 -20.63
N ASP A 156 -19.31 -3.91 -19.68
CA ASP A 156 -20.21 -4.88 -19.06
C ASP A 156 -19.47 -6.05 -18.38
N TRP A 157 -18.28 -5.72 -17.77
CA TRP A 157 -17.56 -6.65 -16.91
C TRP A 157 -18.06 -6.54 -15.48
N ASP A 158 -17.94 -7.61 -14.70
CA ASP A 158 -18.16 -7.55 -13.25
C ASP A 158 -17.11 -6.63 -12.61
N GLU A 159 -17.57 -5.53 -12.02
CA GLU A 159 -16.68 -4.51 -11.45
C GLU A 159 -15.91 -5.03 -10.23
N ALA A 160 -16.58 -5.82 -9.37
CA ALA A 160 -15.96 -6.36 -8.17
C ALA A 160 -14.89 -7.38 -8.54
N GLU A 161 -15.16 -8.27 -9.49
CA GLU A 161 -14.19 -9.23 -10.01
C GLU A 161 -12.99 -8.55 -10.66
N ALA A 162 -13.22 -7.54 -11.51
CA ALA A 162 -12.16 -6.79 -12.18
C ALA A 162 -11.24 -6.08 -11.18
N LEU A 163 -11.80 -5.46 -10.14
CA LEU A 163 -11.04 -4.79 -9.09
C LEU A 163 -10.30 -5.77 -8.18
N GLU A 164 -10.91 -6.91 -7.84
CA GLU A 164 -10.27 -7.96 -7.04
C GLU A 164 -9.06 -8.55 -7.75
N GLN A 165 -9.23 -9.00 -9.00
CA GLN A 165 -8.14 -9.57 -9.81
C GLN A 165 -7.01 -8.55 -10.01
N LEU A 166 -7.35 -7.31 -10.32
CA LEU A 166 -6.36 -6.26 -10.52
C LEU A 166 -5.63 -5.91 -9.23
N ALA A 167 -6.34 -5.76 -8.11
CA ALA A 167 -5.72 -5.48 -6.82
C ALA A 167 -4.78 -6.63 -6.38
N ALA A 168 -5.15 -7.89 -6.65
CA ALA A 168 -4.29 -9.04 -6.38
C ALA A 168 -3.00 -9.03 -7.24
N LEU A 169 -3.13 -8.70 -8.53
CA LEU A 169 -1.99 -8.54 -9.43
C LEU A 169 -1.06 -7.41 -8.96
N LEU A 170 -1.64 -6.25 -8.66
CA LEU A 170 -0.89 -5.07 -8.19
C LEU A 170 -0.24 -5.32 -6.83
N THR A 171 -0.87 -6.05 -5.91
CA THR A 171 -0.29 -6.42 -4.61
C THR A 171 1.01 -7.20 -4.80
N LYS A 172 1.02 -8.21 -5.67
CA LYS A 172 2.23 -8.98 -6.00
C LYS A 172 3.30 -8.08 -6.63
N TRP A 173 2.90 -7.23 -7.59
CA TRP A 173 3.82 -6.34 -8.27
C TRP A 173 4.41 -5.28 -7.32
N PHE A 174 3.60 -4.65 -6.44
CA PHE A 174 4.08 -3.68 -5.45
C PHE A 174 4.96 -4.29 -4.40
N PHE A 175 4.71 -5.54 -3.99
CA PHE A 175 5.59 -6.26 -3.09
C PHE A 175 7.01 -6.34 -3.66
N TRP A 176 7.17 -6.84 -4.87
CA TRP A 176 8.47 -6.93 -5.54
C TRP A 176 9.09 -5.57 -5.83
N ARG A 177 8.28 -4.64 -6.30
CA ARG A 177 8.70 -3.26 -6.54
C ARG A 177 9.25 -2.61 -5.26
N ASN A 178 8.61 -2.82 -4.13
CA ASN A 178 9.03 -2.23 -2.87
C ASN A 178 10.33 -2.83 -2.33
N LEU A 179 10.60 -4.11 -2.58
CA LEU A 179 11.86 -4.74 -2.23
C LEU A 179 13.04 -4.32 -3.13
N THR A 180 12.75 -4.03 -4.40
CA THR A 180 13.80 -3.76 -5.40
C THR A 180 13.96 -2.28 -5.73
N ASP A 181 13.01 -1.42 -5.33
CA ASP A 181 12.83 -0.02 -5.76
C ASP A 181 12.82 0.14 -7.29
N MET A 182 12.33 -0.88 -8.02
CA MET A 182 12.24 -0.88 -9.48
C MET A 182 10.81 -1.09 -9.95
N PRO A 183 10.23 -0.12 -10.67
CA PRO A 183 10.72 1.23 -10.96
C PRO A 183 10.71 2.15 -9.73
N PRO A 184 11.50 3.24 -9.73
CA PRO A 184 11.55 4.16 -8.58
C PRO A 184 10.22 4.91 -8.39
N THR A 185 9.93 5.32 -7.16
CA THR A 185 8.65 5.93 -6.76
C THR A 185 8.21 7.11 -7.63
N ARG A 186 9.16 7.95 -8.09
CA ARG A 186 8.87 9.11 -8.97
C ARG A 186 8.28 8.73 -10.33
N GLU A 187 8.46 7.50 -10.77
CA GLU A 187 8.02 7.00 -12.07
C GLU A 187 6.63 6.35 -12.03
N LEU A 188 6.10 6.04 -10.85
CA LEU A 188 4.84 5.30 -10.70
C LEU A 188 3.62 6.05 -11.25
N ASP A 189 3.44 7.33 -10.90
CA ASP A 189 2.32 8.12 -11.41
C ASP A 189 2.34 8.28 -12.95
N PRO A 190 3.50 8.64 -13.59
CA PRO A 190 3.61 8.61 -15.05
C PRO A 190 3.32 7.25 -15.66
N MET A 191 3.87 6.19 -15.08
CA MET A 191 3.75 4.81 -15.53
C MET A 191 2.28 4.34 -15.56
N PHE A 192 1.51 4.53 -14.49
CA PHE A 192 0.09 4.16 -14.48
C PHE A 192 -0.73 5.02 -15.44
N THR A 193 -0.35 6.27 -15.66
CA THR A 193 -1.00 7.13 -16.65
C THR A 193 -0.73 6.63 -18.09
N GLU A 194 0.48 6.17 -18.39
CA GLU A 194 0.85 5.55 -19.67
C GLU A 194 0.09 4.25 -19.89
N LEU A 195 0.05 3.37 -18.88
CA LEU A 195 -0.69 2.11 -18.92
C LEU A 195 -2.16 2.33 -19.27
N VAL A 196 -2.83 3.30 -18.63
CA VAL A 196 -4.21 3.68 -18.98
C VAL A 196 -4.33 4.07 -20.44
N GLY A 197 -3.37 4.87 -20.96
CA GLY A 197 -3.38 5.30 -22.38
C GLY A 197 -3.23 4.14 -23.35
N ASP A 198 -2.38 3.18 -23.03
CA ASP A 198 -2.14 2.01 -23.88
C ASP A 198 -3.29 1.01 -23.87
N LEU A 199 -3.83 0.69 -22.70
CA LEU A 199 -4.99 -0.17 -22.58
C LEU A 199 -6.25 0.45 -23.23
N LEU A 200 -6.43 1.76 -23.07
CA LEU A 200 -7.55 2.46 -23.73
C LEU A 200 -7.49 2.38 -25.25
N LYS A 201 -6.29 2.46 -25.86
CA LYS A 201 -6.11 2.25 -27.30
C LYS A 201 -6.52 0.84 -27.73
N GLN A 202 -6.11 -0.18 -26.96
CA GLN A 202 -6.40 -1.58 -27.24
C GLN A 202 -7.90 -1.90 -27.09
N ILE A 203 -8.57 -1.33 -26.09
CA ILE A 203 -10.04 -1.45 -25.94
C ILE A 203 -10.74 -0.79 -27.13
N ARG A 204 -10.34 0.42 -27.53
CA ARG A 204 -10.95 1.15 -28.65
C ARG A 204 -10.74 0.47 -30.01
N SER A 205 -9.65 -0.25 -30.19
CA SER A 205 -9.39 -1.03 -31.41
C SER A 205 -10.08 -2.40 -31.40
N GLY A 206 -10.72 -2.81 -30.30
CA GLY A 206 -11.30 -4.14 -30.13
C GLY A 206 -10.26 -5.25 -29.88
N THR A 207 -9.00 -4.90 -29.63
CA THR A 207 -7.95 -5.89 -29.28
C THR A 207 -8.20 -6.49 -27.90
N ILE A 208 -8.75 -5.69 -26.98
CA ILE A 208 -9.24 -6.15 -25.67
C ILE A 208 -10.76 -6.01 -25.68
N ALA A 209 -11.46 -7.14 -25.54
CA ALA A 209 -12.92 -7.20 -25.42
C ALA A 209 -13.34 -7.78 -24.05
N GLU A 210 -12.59 -8.75 -23.54
CA GLU A 210 -12.91 -9.50 -22.33
C GLU A 210 -11.96 -9.16 -21.18
N LEU A 211 -12.41 -9.37 -19.94
CA LEU A 211 -11.64 -9.09 -18.72
C LEU A 211 -10.32 -9.88 -18.69
N ASP A 212 -10.32 -11.15 -19.09
CA ASP A 212 -9.10 -11.97 -19.11
C ASP A 212 -8.03 -11.40 -20.03
N GLY A 213 -8.42 -10.93 -21.22
CA GLY A 213 -7.51 -10.27 -22.15
C GLY A 213 -6.95 -8.97 -21.56
N PHE A 214 -7.79 -8.20 -20.87
CA PHE A 214 -7.37 -6.99 -20.15
C PHE A 214 -6.35 -7.29 -19.05
N MET A 215 -6.62 -8.31 -18.24
CA MET A 215 -5.73 -8.72 -17.14
C MET A 215 -4.40 -9.24 -17.67
N GLN A 216 -4.40 -10.01 -18.77
CA GLN A 216 -3.17 -10.50 -19.40
C GLN A 216 -2.30 -9.35 -19.91
N GLN A 217 -2.90 -8.40 -20.68
CA GLN A 217 -2.16 -7.23 -21.18
C GLN A 217 -1.61 -6.36 -20.05
N THR A 218 -2.38 -6.18 -18.98
CA THR A 218 -1.94 -5.45 -17.79
C THR A 218 -0.76 -6.14 -17.12
N ARG A 219 -0.81 -7.46 -16.96
CA ARG A 219 0.27 -8.27 -16.37
C ARG A 219 1.54 -8.16 -17.20
N ASP A 220 1.45 -8.36 -18.50
CA ASP A 220 2.62 -8.33 -19.41
C ASP A 220 3.27 -6.95 -19.40
N TRP A 221 2.45 -5.90 -19.40
CA TRP A 221 2.92 -4.53 -19.32
C TRP A 221 3.66 -4.21 -18.02
N LEU A 222 3.14 -4.69 -16.88
CA LEU A 222 3.76 -4.52 -15.56
C LEU A 222 5.04 -5.35 -15.42
N LEU A 223 5.06 -6.60 -15.91
CA LEU A 223 6.24 -7.46 -15.88
C LEU A 223 7.39 -6.90 -16.72
N ALA A 224 7.10 -6.29 -17.87
CA ALA A 224 8.12 -5.66 -18.69
C ALA A 224 8.85 -4.48 -18.00
N ARG A 225 8.30 -3.99 -16.88
CA ARG A 225 8.84 -2.87 -16.08
C ARG A 225 9.24 -3.28 -14.66
N ALA A 226 9.07 -4.54 -14.31
CA ALA A 226 9.48 -5.09 -13.02
C ALA A 226 10.99 -5.36 -12.98
N ALA A 227 11.52 -5.51 -11.77
CA ALA A 227 12.88 -5.99 -11.58
C ALA A 227 13.05 -7.41 -12.13
N PRO A 228 14.23 -7.77 -12.70
CA PRO A 228 14.54 -9.14 -13.07
C PRO A 228 14.47 -10.10 -11.89
N GLU A 229 14.21 -11.39 -12.15
CA GLU A 229 14.01 -12.41 -11.13
C GLU A 229 15.24 -12.59 -10.23
N ASP A 230 16.43 -12.58 -10.80
CA ASP A 230 17.71 -12.68 -10.07
C ASP A 230 17.92 -11.52 -9.08
N VAL A 231 17.48 -10.32 -9.44
CA VAL A 231 17.49 -9.14 -8.55
C VAL A 231 16.49 -9.34 -7.39
N CYS A 232 15.30 -9.85 -7.69
CA CYS A 232 14.29 -10.15 -6.67
C CYS A 232 14.80 -11.21 -5.68
N GLU A 233 15.38 -12.30 -6.18
CA GLU A 233 15.94 -13.36 -5.35
C GLU A 233 17.11 -12.85 -4.48
N ALA A 234 18.02 -12.08 -5.05
CA ALA A 234 19.12 -11.49 -4.30
C ALA A 234 18.64 -10.58 -3.15
N ARG A 235 17.55 -9.79 -3.37
CA ARG A 235 16.95 -8.95 -2.32
C ARG A 235 16.33 -9.78 -1.20
N LEU A 236 15.63 -10.86 -1.51
CA LEU A 236 15.04 -11.76 -0.51
C LEU A 236 16.09 -12.52 0.32
N LYS A 237 17.18 -12.95 -0.30
CA LYS A 237 18.30 -13.63 0.38
C LYS A 237 19.22 -12.70 1.13
N GLY A 238 19.17 -11.41 0.82
CA GLY A 238 19.98 -10.37 1.46
C GLY A 238 19.34 -9.78 2.73
N ASP A 239 19.64 -8.53 2.99
CA ASP A 239 19.19 -7.77 4.16
C ASP A 239 17.77 -7.23 3.95
N VAL A 240 16.81 -8.12 3.73
CA VAL A 240 15.43 -7.80 3.34
C VAL A 240 14.75 -6.78 4.26
N TYR A 241 15.08 -6.79 5.55
CA TYR A 241 14.55 -5.82 6.51
C TYR A 241 15.00 -4.38 6.23
N LEU A 242 16.23 -4.20 5.74
CA LEU A 242 16.78 -2.89 5.40
C LEU A 242 16.29 -2.40 4.04
N GLU A 243 15.99 -3.31 3.12
CA GLU A 243 15.46 -2.95 1.80
C GLU A 243 14.09 -2.28 1.92
N ASN A 244 13.15 -2.91 2.63
CA ASN A 244 11.84 -2.32 2.88
C ASN A 244 11.15 -2.99 4.09
N TYR A 245 11.05 -2.26 5.19
CA TYR A 245 10.42 -2.75 6.41
C TYR A 245 8.94 -3.15 6.20
N GLU A 246 8.16 -2.33 5.50
CA GLU A 246 6.72 -2.57 5.32
C GLU A 246 6.47 -3.80 4.42
N ALA A 247 7.24 -3.96 3.35
CA ALA A 247 7.16 -5.16 2.51
C ALA A 247 7.61 -6.41 3.27
N THR A 248 8.66 -6.31 4.09
CA THR A 248 9.13 -7.42 4.94
C THR A 248 8.05 -7.81 5.97
N ARG A 249 7.47 -6.84 6.66
CA ARG A 249 6.38 -7.09 7.61
C ARG A 249 5.16 -7.68 6.91
N PHE A 250 4.79 -7.14 5.75
CA PHE A 250 3.70 -7.67 4.93
C PHE A 250 3.92 -9.14 4.59
N MET A 251 5.10 -9.51 4.10
CA MET A 251 5.45 -10.89 3.77
C MET A 251 5.34 -11.82 4.99
N LEU A 252 5.90 -11.42 6.13
CA LEU A 252 5.82 -12.22 7.36
C LEU A 252 4.37 -12.39 7.83
N CYS A 253 3.56 -11.33 7.78
CA CYS A 253 2.13 -11.42 8.09
C CYS A 253 1.40 -12.38 7.14
N LYS A 254 1.65 -12.31 5.82
CA LYS A 254 1.00 -13.20 4.85
C LYS A 254 1.43 -14.66 5.01
N LEU A 255 2.71 -14.90 5.32
CA LEU A 255 3.19 -16.25 5.66
C LEU A 255 2.50 -16.81 6.91
N GLU A 256 2.34 -15.99 7.95
CA GLU A 256 1.61 -16.41 9.15
C GLU A 256 0.13 -16.65 8.86
N GLU A 257 -0.54 -15.73 8.14
CA GLU A 257 -1.97 -15.83 7.77
C GLU A 257 -2.27 -17.11 6.97
N ALA A 258 -1.38 -17.51 6.07
CA ALA A 258 -1.54 -18.72 5.25
C ALA A 258 -1.60 -20.01 6.08
N HIS A 259 -1.11 -19.99 7.32
CA HIS A 259 -1.07 -21.14 8.23
C HIS A 259 -2.02 -20.99 9.42
N GLN A 260 -2.80 -19.91 9.48
CA GLN A 260 -3.81 -19.74 10.54
C GLN A 260 -5.04 -20.60 10.24
N THR A 261 -5.62 -21.12 11.32
CA THR A 261 -6.91 -21.81 11.32
C THR A 261 -7.96 -20.95 12.05
N ARG A 262 -9.23 -21.35 12.00
CA ARG A 262 -10.30 -20.65 12.74
C ARG A 262 -10.06 -20.61 14.25
N GLU A 263 -9.34 -21.60 14.79
CA GLU A 263 -9.10 -21.77 16.24
C GLU A 263 -7.93 -20.93 16.74
N ASN A 264 -6.95 -20.61 15.86
CA ASN A 264 -5.75 -19.85 16.21
C ASN A 264 -5.61 -18.52 15.48
N LYS A 265 -6.70 -18.05 14.87
CA LYS A 265 -6.69 -16.80 14.08
C LYS A 265 -6.37 -15.60 14.98
N ARG A 266 -5.33 -14.87 14.61
CA ARG A 266 -4.91 -13.60 15.23
C ARG A 266 -4.97 -12.49 14.18
N ASP A 267 -5.41 -11.31 14.60
CA ASP A 267 -5.31 -10.11 13.77
C ASP A 267 -3.89 -9.57 13.85
N LEU A 268 -3.08 -9.90 12.83
CA LEU A 268 -1.69 -9.46 12.72
C LEU A 268 -1.55 -7.98 12.32
N TRP A 269 -2.66 -7.36 11.91
CA TRP A 269 -2.72 -5.97 11.47
C TRP A 269 -3.30 -5.04 12.52
N ALA A 270 -3.72 -5.56 13.68
CA ALA A 270 -4.26 -4.78 14.78
C ALA A 270 -3.29 -3.69 15.23
N HIS A 271 -3.85 -2.54 15.61
CA HIS A 271 -3.13 -1.40 16.20
C HIS A 271 -3.52 -1.23 17.67
N ASP A 272 -2.61 -0.71 18.46
CA ASP A 272 -2.86 -0.33 19.85
C ASP A 272 -3.62 1.02 19.93
N ALA A 273 -3.92 1.46 21.16
CA ALA A 273 -4.62 2.72 21.40
C ALA A 273 -3.84 3.98 20.93
N ASN A 274 -2.56 3.84 20.60
CA ASN A 274 -1.71 4.91 20.06
C ASN A 274 -1.47 4.76 18.56
N ASP A 275 -2.31 3.98 17.87
CA ASP A 275 -2.22 3.69 16.44
C ASP A 275 -0.88 3.04 16.01
N ARG A 276 -0.26 2.22 16.90
CA ARG A 276 0.96 1.48 16.60
C ARG A 276 0.63 0.01 16.35
N PRO A 277 1.25 -0.65 15.34
CA PRO A 277 1.05 -2.08 15.09
C PRO A 277 1.32 -2.91 16.36
N VAL A 278 0.39 -3.78 16.73
CA VAL A 278 0.58 -4.72 17.84
C VAL A 278 1.66 -5.74 17.50
N PHE A 279 1.60 -6.32 16.30
CA PHE A 279 2.64 -7.23 15.81
C PHE A 279 3.67 -6.49 14.97
N THR A 280 4.92 -6.54 15.40
CA THR A 280 6.07 -5.91 14.72
C THR A 280 7.12 -6.96 14.37
N VAL A 281 8.04 -6.62 13.44
CA VAL A 281 9.15 -7.49 13.07
C VAL A 281 10.14 -7.57 14.22
N GLU A 282 10.38 -8.78 14.71
CA GLU A 282 11.37 -9.12 15.74
C GLU A 282 12.61 -9.72 15.10
N HIS A 283 13.79 -9.28 15.56
CA HIS A 283 15.08 -9.87 15.22
C HIS A 283 15.42 -10.98 16.23
N ILE A 284 15.49 -12.20 15.77
CA ILE A 284 15.83 -13.36 16.63
C ILE A 284 17.25 -13.17 17.17
N LEU A 285 18.25 -13.12 16.30
CA LEU A 285 19.59 -12.58 16.62
C LEU A 285 19.49 -11.05 16.64
N PRO A 286 19.78 -10.39 17.78
CA PRO A 286 19.67 -8.95 17.88
C PRO A 286 20.56 -8.18 16.89
N LYS A 287 20.04 -7.07 16.38
CA LYS A 287 20.79 -6.19 15.47
C LYS A 287 21.78 -5.26 16.15
N THR A 288 21.80 -5.19 17.48
CA THR A 288 22.68 -4.31 18.27
C THR A 288 24.15 -4.73 18.17
N GLU A 289 25.05 -3.76 18.15
CA GLU A 289 26.51 -4.00 18.11
C GLU A 289 27.05 -4.70 19.37
N ASN A 290 26.40 -4.54 20.52
CA ASN A 290 26.83 -5.12 21.78
C ASN A 290 26.00 -6.39 22.07
N LEU A 291 26.44 -7.53 21.53
CA LEU A 291 25.85 -8.83 21.83
C LEU A 291 26.20 -9.26 23.26
N GLY A 292 25.21 -9.80 23.98
CA GLY A 292 25.46 -10.43 25.29
C GLY A 292 26.34 -11.68 25.19
N PRO A 293 27.02 -12.08 26.28
CA PRO A 293 27.97 -13.21 26.27
C PRO A 293 27.38 -14.52 25.74
N GLY A 294 26.12 -14.81 26.03
CA GLY A 294 25.45 -16.01 25.54
C GLY A 294 25.28 -16.02 24.02
N TRP A 295 25.03 -14.85 23.39
CA TRP A 295 25.03 -14.72 21.93
C TRP A 295 26.42 -14.91 21.35
N VAL A 296 27.46 -14.31 21.94
CA VAL A 296 28.84 -14.46 21.47
C VAL A 296 29.22 -15.93 21.49
N THR A 297 29.00 -16.63 22.61
CA THR A 297 29.28 -18.07 22.72
C THR A 297 28.51 -18.91 21.69
N MET A 298 27.23 -18.60 21.47
CA MET A 298 26.36 -19.34 20.53
C MET A 298 26.78 -19.17 19.06
N LEU A 299 27.21 -17.97 18.69
CA LEU A 299 27.60 -17.64 17.32
C LEU A 299 29.02 -18.11 16.98
N GLU A 300 29.95 -17.94 17.91
CA GLU A 300 31.37 -18.22 17.67
C GLU A 300 31.70 -19.73 17.66
N GLY A 301 31.01 -20.51 18.50
CA GLY A 301 31.42 -21.89 18.72
C GLY A 301 32.92 -21.97 18.99
N ASP A 302 33.68 -22.62 18.06
CA ASP A 302 35.13 -22.75 18.14
C ASP A 302 35.90 -21.58 17.49
N GLN A 303 35.20 -20.64 16.80
CA GLN A 303 35.81 -19.55 16.03
C GLN A 303 35.70 -18.19 16.75
N LYS A 304 36.51 -18.00 17.78
CA LYS A 304 36.50 -16.78 18.59
C LYS A 304 36.69 -15.50 17.77
N GLY A 305 35.94 -14.44 18.15
CA GLY A 305 36.03 -13.12 17.53
C GLY A 305 35.19 -12.96 16.26
N THR A 306 34.33 -13.93 15.91
CA THR A 306 33.52 -13.89 14.69
C THR A 306 32.09 -13.42 14.91
N ALA A 307 31.62 -13.33 16.15
CA ALA A 307 30.21 -13.05 16.50
C ALA A 307 29.66 -11.77 15.85
N ASP A 308 30.43 -10.66 15.86
CA ASP A 308 29.98 -9.41 15.27
C ASP A 308 29.89 -9.47 13.73
N ALA A 309 30.86 -10.15 13.10
CA ALA A 309 30.82 -10.36 11.65
C ALA A 309 29.61 -11.23 11.21
N ILE A 310 29.26 -12.27 11.99
CA ILE A 310 28.05 -13.07 11.77
C ILE A 310 26.81 -12.21 11.94
N ARG A 311 26.74 -11.43 13.02
CA ARG A 311 25.63 -10.49 13.24
C ARG A 311 25.43 -9.54 12.06
N GLN A 312 26.52 -8.91 11.59
CA GLN A 312 26.47 -7.98 10.45
C GLN A 312 25.93 -8.64 9.17
N ARG A 313 26.28 -9.91 8.91
CA ARG A 313 25.78 -10.62 7.74
C ARG A 313 24.36 -11.13 7.87
N CYS A 314 23.93 -11.49 9.09
CA CYS A 314 22.71 -12.29 9.26
C CYS A 314 21.56 -11.54 9.93
N ALA A 315 21.83 -10.42 10.63
CA ALA A 315 20.82 -9.78 11.47
C ALA A 315 19.56 -9.39 10.69
N HIS A 316 19.69 -8.95 9.45
CA HIS A 316 18.60 -8.42 8.62
C HIS A 316 18.07 -9.41 7.57
N GLN A 317 18.64 -10.64 7.52
CA GLN A 317 18.16 -11.70 6.62
C GLN A 317 16.79 -12.22 7.05
N LEU A 318 15.99 -12.64 6.07
CA LEU A 318 14.64 -13.15 6.26
C LEU A 318 14.57 -14.24 7.34
N GLY A 319 15.51 -15.21 7.31
CA GLY A 319 15.58 -16.29 8.29
C GLY A 319 15.75 -15.83 9.73
N ASN A 320 16.32 -14.65 9.95
CA ASN A 320 16.48 -14.06 11.30
C ASN A 320 15.29 -13.23 11.77
N LEU A 321 14.24 -13.14 10.97
CA LEU A 321 13.07 -12.29 11.26
C LEU A 321 11.85 -13.12 11.63
N THR A 322 11.06 -12.61 12.55
CA THR A 322 9.75 -13.16 12.92
C THR A 322 8.80 -12.05 13.34
N LEU A 323 7.57 -12.40 13.72
CA LEU A 323 6.59 -11.47 14.28
C LEU A 323 6.49 -11.63 15.79
N SER A 324 6.37 -10.50 16.50
CA SER A 324 6.13 -10.48 17.94
C SER A 324 5.22 -9.33 18.34
N GLY A 325 4.23 -9.62 19.20
CA GLY A 325 3.44 -8.62 19.91
C GLY A 325 4.14 -8.08 21.18
N TYR A 326 5.32 -8.63 21.52
CA TYR A 326 6.06 -8.29 22.73
C TYR A 326 7.53 -7.96 22.44
N ASN A 327 7.81 -7.41 21.27
CA ASN A 327 9.16 -7.13 20.76
C ASN A 327 10.02 -6.35 21.79
N SER A 328 9.46 -5.32 22.44
CA SER A 328 10.16 -4.54 23.47
C SER A 328 10.54 -5.35 24.73
N LYS A 329 9.87 -6.48 25.00
CA LYS A 329 10.15 -7.37 26.14
C LYS A 329 11.15 -8.47 25.77
N LEU A 330 11.41 -8.71 24.52
CA LEU A 330 12.41 -9.66 24.02
C LEU A 330 13.78 -8.99 23.83
N GLY A 331 13.82 -7.87 23.15
CA GLY A 331 14.99 -7.01 23.00
C GLY A 331 16.27 -7.76 22.65
N THR A 332 17.32 -7.58 23.47
CA THR A 332 18.65 -8.19 23.29
C THR A 332 18.86 -9.48 24.07
N MET A 333 17.80 -10.05 24.67
CA MET A 333 17.92 -11.29 25.44
C MET A 333 18.57 -12.40 24.61
N GLU A 334 19.26 -13.33 25.30
CA GLU A 334 19.78 -14.56 24.71
C GLU A 334 18.67 -15.45 24.13
N PHE A 335 18.99 -16.24 23.12
CA PHE A 335 18.02 -17.00 22.34
C PHE A 335 17.08 -17.85 23.22
N LEU A 336 17.59 -18.65 24.13
CA LEU A 336 16.78 -19.50 24.99
C LEU A 336 15.87 -18.67 25.93
N LYS A 337 16.35 -17.54 26.40
CA LYS A 337 15.53 -16.62 27.20
C LYS A 337 14.41 -15.96 26.39
N LYS A 338 14.67 -15.61 25.12
CA LYS A 338 13.64 -15.14 24.19
C LYS A 338 12.63 -16.25 23.90
N ARG A 339 13.10 -17.47 23.62
CA ARG A 339 12.25 -18.62 23.32
C ARG A 339 11.26 -18.90 24.44
N ASP A 340 11.74 -19.01 25.66
CA ASP A 340 10.99 -19.46 26.82
C ASP A 340 10.36 -18.31 27.63
N ARG A 341 10.41 -17.07 27.12
CA ARG A 341 9.87 -15.89 27.82
C ARG A 341 8.38 -16.04 28.08
N GLN A 342 7.98 -15.84 29.35
CA GLN A 342 6.60 -15.80 29.81
C GLN A 342 6.24 -14.42 30.37
N ASN A 343 4.95 -14.11 30.40
CA ASN A 343 4.39 -12.98 31.13
C ASN A 343 4.14 -13.36 32.60
N ASP A 344 3.63 -12.40 33.39
CA ASP A 344 3.36 -12.60 34.83
C ASP A 344 2.21 -13.62 35.10
N LYS A 345 1.47 -14.01 34.05
CA LYS A 345 0.38 -15.02 34.13
C LYS A 345 0.86 -16.42 33.69
N GLY A 346 2.12 -16.56 33.29
CA GLY A 346 2.67 -17.81 32.79
C GLY A 346 2.44 -18.08 31.30
N ASP A 347 1.83 -17.13 30.55
CA ASP A 347 1.64 -17.29 29.11
C ASP A 347 2.95 -17.06 28.36
N PHE A 348 3.24 -17.88 27.36
CA PHE A 348 4.40 -17.68 26.50
C PHE A 348 4.25 -16.44 25.61
N ILE A 349 5.13 -15.46 25.79
CA ILE A 349 5.26 -14.25 24.98
C ILE A 349 6.52 -14.25 24.11
N GLY A 350 7.37 -15.27 24.29
CA GLY A 350 8.54 -15.57 23.46
C GLY A 350 8.18 -16.43 22.25
N TYR A 351 9.14 -17.22 21.76
CA TYR A 351 8.93 -18.00 20.51
C TYR A 351 8.05 -19.27 20.69
N ARG A 352 7.65 -19.61 21.90
CA ARG A 352 6.63 -20.64 22.18
C ARG A 352 5.20 -20.11 22.17
N ASN A 353 4.97 -18.95 21.56
CA ASN A 353 3.68 -18.24 21.57
C ASN A 353 2.61 -18.81 20.61
N GLY A 354 2.93 -19.88 19.88
CA GLY A 354 2.00 -20.57 18.97
C GLY A 354 1.85 -19.92 17.58
N LEU A 355 2.69 -18.92 17.22
CA LEU A 355 2.78 -18.46 15.82
C LEU A 355 3.44 -19.54 14.96
N TYR A 356 2.96 -19.73 13.74
CA TYR A 356 3.58 -20.63 12.75
C TYR A 356 5.04 -20.24 12.47
N LEU A 357 5.31 -18.95 12.29
CA LEU A 357 6.66 -18.41 12.10
C LEU A 357 7.61 -18.74 13.24
N ASN A 358 7.12 -19.08 14.43
CA ASN A 358 7.91 -19.41 15.60
C ASN A 358 7.96 -20.92 15.89
N ALA A 359 7.28 -21.76 15.12
CA ALA A 359 7.16 -23.19 15.41
C ALA A 359 8.51 -23.92 15.40
N ASP A 360 9.40 -23.59 14.46
CA ASP A 360 10.75 -24.14 14.42
C ASP A 360 11.65 -23.57 15.53
N LEU A 361 11.50 -22.30 15.87
CA LEU A 361 12.24 -21.66 16.97
C LEU A 361 11.89 -22.25 18.34
N ALA A 362 10.63 -22.63 18.53
CA ALA A 362 10.13 -23.17 19.80
C ALA A 362 10.82 -24.49 20.20
N SER A 363 11.35 -25.24 19.24
CA SER A 363 11.98 -26.56 19.45
C SER A 363 13.53 -26.53 19.36
N ARG A 364 14.15 -25.39 19.05
CA ARG A 364 15.61 -25.26 18.90
C ARG A 364 16.28 -24.83 20.20
N ASP A 365 17.49 -25.30 20.40
CA ASP A 365 18.35 -24.88 21.52
C ASP A 365 19.50 -23.96 21.06
N ASP A 366 19.69 -23.79 19.75
CA ASP A 366 20.71 -22.96 19.13
C ASP A 366 20.13 -22.02 18.09
N TRP A 367 20.82 -20.90 17.85
CA TRP A 367 20.51 -19.96 16.78
C TRP A 367 21.79 -19.35 16.24
N ASN A 368 22.24 -19.82 15.11
CA ASN A 368 23.53 -19.49 14.49
C ASN A 368 23.38 -19.24 12.99
N GLU A 369 24.45 -18.86 12.31
CA GLU A 369 24.43 -18.52 10.87
C GLU A 369 23.85 -19.66 9.99
N PRO A 370 24.26 -20.94 10.14
CA PRO A 370 23.63 -22.05 9.40
C PRO A 370 22.13 -22.17 9.64
N ALA A 371 21.66 -21.97 10.87
CA ALA A 371 20.23 -22.01 11.19
C ALA A 371 19.45 -20.88 10.53
N ILE A 372 20.00 -19.67 10.49
CA ILE A 372 19.40 -18.50 9.84
C ILE A 372 19.32 -18.73 8.32
N THR A 373 20.40 -19.21 7.70
CA THR A 373 20.43 -19.51 6.26
C THR A 373 19.41 -20.60 5.90
N ALA A 374 19.41 -21.72 6.62
CA ALA A 374 18.46 -22.81 6.37
C ALA A 374 17.00 -22.35 6.53
N ARG A 375 16.72 -21.45 7.50
CA ARG A 375 15.38 -20.90 7.65
C ARG A 375 15.03 -19.91 6.52
N THR A 376 15.99 -19.12 6.04
CA THR A 376 15.79 -18.26 4.87
C THR A 376 15.36 -19.11 3.66
N ASP A 377 16.12 -20.17 3.35
CA ASP A 377 15.82 -21.06 2.22
C ASP A 377 14.46 -21.78 2.36
N LYS A 378 14.04 -22.07 3.58
CA LYS A 378 12.72 -22.68 3.84
C LYS A 378 11.56 -21.69 3.65
N MET A 379 11.79 -20.41 3.86
CA MET A 379 10.75 -19.37 3.76
C MET A 379 10.58 -18.84 2.33
N LEU A 380 11.56 -19.08 1.45
CA LEU A 380 11.54 -18.76 0.01
C LEU A 380 10.92 -19.90 -0.78
#